data_cb5047b220bc3a2b1d58110b67bb1ddf
#
_entry.id   cb5047b220bc3a2b1d58110b67bb1ddf
#
_cell.length_a   1.000
_cell.length_b   1.000
_cell.length_c   1.000
_cell.angle_alpha   90.00
_cell.angle_beta   90.00
_cell.angle_gamma   90.00
#
_symmetry.space_group_name_H-M   'P 1'
#
loop_
_entity.id
_entity.type
_entity.pdbx_description
1 polymer ?
#
loop_
_entity_poly.entity_id
_entity_poly.type
_entity_poly.pdbx_seq_one_letter_code
_entity_poly.pdbx_strand_id
1 'polypeptide(L)'
;MFVCDHHVMSDQSTIRRATADDLDFLAAHDRHVRTEVLRARVEAAQVLVVEQSSGLLGWLRWGLFWDEIPFMNMLFVLEDNRDCGLGGDLVDVWEDIVRADGHSVAMTSTRSDESAQHFYRRRGYVDSGVLLLPGEPAEVILRKELA
;
A
#
# COMPACT_ATOMS: atom_id res chain seq x y z
N MET A 1 -1.39 16.78 16.95
CA MET A 1 -0.33 16.39 16.00
C MET A 1 0.65 15.51 16.75
N PHE A 2 0.60 14.21 16.50
CA PHE A 2 1.57 13.30 17.10
C PHE A 2 2.86 13.39 16.29
N VAL A 3 3.90 13.93 16.90
CA VAL A 3 5.21 13.94 16.30
C VAL A 3 5.75 12.52 16.43
N CYS A 4 6.18 11.94 15.33
CA CYS A 4 6.95 10.71 15.38
C CYS A 4 8.18 10.97 16.22
N ASP A 5 8.20 10.37 17.39
CA ASP A 5 9.34 10.56 18.29
C ASP A 5 10.53 9.76 17.74
N HIS A 6 11.40 10.46 17.01
CA HIS A 6 12.63 9.87 16.48
C HIS A 6 13.67 9.55 17.56
N HIS A 7 13.32 9.69 18.83
CA HIS A 7 14.27 9.58 19.94
C HIS A 7 14.29 8.22 20.63
N VAL A 8 13.44 7.26 20.22
CA VAL A 8 13.50 5.91 20.79
C VAL A 8 14.36 5.04 19.88
N MET A 9 15.64 4.94 20.20
CA MET A 9 16.66 4.21 19.45
C MET A 9 16.43 2.68 19.36
N SER A 10 15.38 2.12 19.97
CA SER A 10 15.24 0.66 20.12
C SER A 10 14.21 0.02 19.24
N ASP A 11 13.40 0.78 18.48
CA ASP A 11 12.26 0.20 17.77
C ASP A 11 12.25 0.63 16.31
N GLN A 12 13.21 0.08 15.55
CA GLN A 12 13.23 0.28 14.10
C GLN A 12 12.14 -0.58 13.45
N SER A 13 11.35 0.06 12.59
CA SER A 13 10.37 -0.66 11.77
C SER A 13 11.08 -1.42 10.65
N THR A 14 10.55 -2.60 10.34
CA THR A 14 11.04 -3.47 9.26
C THR A 14 9.90 -3.73 8.29
N ILE A 15 10.18 -3.61 6.99
CA ILE A 15 9.23 -3.96 5.93
C ILE A 15 9.63 -5.32 5.39
N ARG A 16 8.65 -6.23 5.31
CA ARG A 16 8.81 -7.57 4.79
C ARG A 16 7.55 -8.04 4.07
N ARG A 17 7.65 -9.12 3.34
CA ARG A 17 6.47 -9.77 2.78
C ARG A 17 5.66 -10.42 3.89
N ALA A 18 4.33 -10.34 3.79
CA ALA A 18 3.44 -11.00 4.72
C ALA A 18 3.54 -12.52 4.57
N THR A 19 3.34 -13.22 5.69
CA THR A 19 3.25 -14.67 5.75
C THR A 19 1.88 -15.09 6.28
N ALA A 20 1.63 -16.40 6.31
CA ALA A 20 0.38 -16.93 6.85
C ALA A 20 0.14 -16.48 8.30
N ASP A 21 1.19 -16.24 9.08
CA ASP A 21 1.09 -15.77 10.46
C ASP A 21 0.49 -14.36 10.57
N ASP A 22 0.50 -13.58 9.49
CA ASP A 22 -0.05 -12.23 9.47
C ASP A 22 -1.54 -12.19 9.08
N LEU A 23 -2.11 -13.30 8.63
CA LEU A 23 -3.47 -13.34 8.07
C LEU A 23 -4.54 -12.91 9.06
N ASP A 24 -4.43 -13.28 10.33
CA ASP A 24 -5.43 -12.89 11.34
C ASP A 24 -5.47 -11.37 11.52
N PHE A 25 -4.31 -10.73 11.60
CA PHE A 25 -4.22 -9.27 11.68
C PHE A 25 -4.79 -8.62 10.41
N LEU A 26 -4.35 -9.08 9.25
CA LEU A 26 -4.77 -8.52 7.98
C LEU A 26 -6.27 -8.68 7.76
N ALA A 27 -6.84 -9.84 8.07
CA ALA A 27 -8.28 -10.08 7.93
C ALA A 27 -9.10 -9.19 8.87
N ALA A 28 -8.57 -8.89 10.06
CA ALA A 28 -9.23 -8.02 11.03
C ALA A 28 -9.22 -6.54 10.61
N HIS A 29 -8.21 -6.10 9.86
CA HIS A 29 -7.98 -4.69 9.54
C HIS A 29 -8.26 -4.34 8.07
N ASP A 30 -7.98 -5.23 7.13
CA ASP A 30 -8.25 -5.01 5.70
C ASP A 30 -9.66 -5.50 5.35
N ARG A 31 -10.65 -4.66 5.58
CA ARG A 31 -12.06 -4.99 5.44
C ARG A 31 -12.61 -4.79 4.02
N HIS A 32 -11.77 -4.32 3.09
CA HIS A 32 -12.18 -4.02 1.73
C HIS A 32 -12.06 -5.21 0.79
N VAL A 33 -11.64 -6.36 1.31
CA VAL A 33 -11.41 -7.57 0.51
C VAL A 33 -11.79 -8.80 1.34
N ARG A 34 -12.28 -9.82 0.66
CA ARG A 34 -12.63 -11.10 1.30
C ARG A 34 -11.36 -11.82 1.76
N THR A 35 -11.48 -12.57 2.85
CA THR A 35 -10.34 -13.29 3.45
C THR A 35 -9.68 -14.25 2.46
N GLU A 36 -10.45 -14.90 1.59
CA GLU A 36 -9.92 -15.83 0.57
C GLU A 36 -9.01 -15.11 -0.43
N VAL A 37 -9.41 -13.91 -0.84
CA VAL A 37 -8.61 -13.07 -1.75
C VAL A 37 -7.34 -12.61 -1.03
N LEU A 38 -7.45 -12.20 0.22
CA LEU A 38 -6.32 -11.79 1.04
C LEU A 38 -5.30 -12.92 1.18
N ARG A 39 -5.77 -14.14 1.47
CA ARG A 39 -4.91 -15.33 1.55
C ARG A 39 -4.19 -15.56 0.22
N ALA A 40 -4.91 -15.48 -0.90
CA ALA A 40 -4.33 -15.65 -2.22
C ALA A 40 -3.23 -14.61 -2.50
N ARG A 41 -3.43 -13.36 -2.07
CA ARG A 41 -2.40 -12.31 -2.24
C ARG A 41 -1.17 -12.57 -1.38
N VAL A 42 -1.37 -13.02 -0.15
CA VAL A 42 -0.24 -13.42 0.73
C VAL A 42 0.55 -14.58 0.12
N GLU A 43 -0.16 -15.62 -0.34
CA GLU A 43 0.49 -16.77 -1.00
C GLU A 43 1.23 -16.38 -2.28
N ALA A 44 0.72 -15.40 -3.02
CA ALA A 44 1.37 -14.86 -4.22
C ALA A 44 2.50 -13.89 -3.91
N ALA A 45 2.83 -13.67 -2.63
CA ALA A 45 3.83 -12.69 -2.17
C ALA A 45 3.52 -11.26 -2.59
N GLN A 46 2.24 -10.89 -2.61
CA GLN A 46 1.73 -9.58 -3.04
C GLN A 46 1.17 -8.76 -1.87
N VAL A 47 1.68 -8.97 -0.69
CA VAL A 47 1.38 -8.15 0.49
C VAL A 47 2.69 -7.85 1.22
N LEU A 48 2.94 -6.57 1.48
CA LEU A 48 4.02 -6.11 2.36
C LEU A 48 3.42 -5.68 3.68
N VAL A 49 4.14 -5.93 4.76
CA VAL A 49 3.78 -5.44 6.09
C VAL A 49 4.96 -4.67 6.66
N VAL A 50 4.67 -3.68 7.48
CA VAL A 50 5.67 -2.98 8.29
C VAL A 50 5.44 -3.35 9.74
N GLU A 51 6.50 -3.82 10.40
CA GLU A 51 6.42 -4.27 11.79
C GLU A 51 7.44 -3.60 12.68
N GLN A 52 7.09 -3.50 13.93
CA GLN A 52 7.98 -3.19 15.06
C GLN A 52 7.83 -4.30 16.10
N SER A 53 8.60 -4.23 17.18
CA SER A 53 8.49 -5.20 18.28
C SER A 53 7.08 -5.30 18.87
N SER A 54 6.32 -4.19 18.83
CA SER A 54 4.93 -4.14 19.30
C SER A 54 3.91 -4.78 18.37
N GLY A 55 4.28 -5.11 17.13
CA GLY A 55 3.39 -5.72 16.13
C GLY A 55 3.39 -5.02 14.80
N LEU A 56 2.40 -5.33 13.97
CA LEU A 56 2.27 -4.75 12.64
C LEU A 56 1.70 -3.33 12.74
N LEU A 57 2.27 -2.41 11.96
CA LEU A 57 1.90 -0.99 11.93
C LEU A 57 1.16 -0.60 10.66
N GLY A 58 1.26 -1.39 9.61
CA GLY A 58 0.64 -1.08 8.33
C GLY A 58 0.93 -2.16 7.30
N TRP A 59 0.31 -2.02 6.13
CA TRP A 59 0.48 -2.96 5.03
C TRP A 59 0.23 -2.31 3.68
N LEU A 60 0.73 -2.97 2.64
CA LEU A 60 0.49 -2.64 1.24
C LEU A 60 0.14 -3.93 0.52
N ARG A 61 -0.98 -3.92 -0.21
CA ARG A 61 -1.47 -5.08 -0.95
C ARG A 61 -1.63 -4.69 -2.42
N TRP A 62 -1.17 -5.55 -3.33
CA TRP A 62 -1.28 -5.28 -4.77
C TRP A 62 -1.70 -6.51 -5.56
N GLY A 63 -2.08 -6.26 -6.78
CA GLY A 63 -2.34 -7.26 -7.80
C GLY A 63 -1.84 -6.75 -9.14
N LEU A 64 -2.38 -7.31 -10.23
CA LEU A 64 -2.01 -6.91 -11.59
C LEU A 64 -3.24 -6.42 -12.35
N PHE A 65 -3.17 -5.22 -12.86
CA PHE A 65 -4.18 -4.67 -13.76
C PHE A 65 -3.97 -5.27 -15.14
N TRP A 66 -5.03 -5.81 -15.75
CA TRP A 66 -4.97 -6.58 -17.02
C TRP A 66 -4.04 -7.79 -16.92
N ASP A 67 -3.87 -8.34 -15.73
CA ASP A 67 -2.91 -9.43 -15.48
C ASP A 67 -1.46 -9.07 -15.80
N GLU A 68 -1.13 -7.80 -15.98
CA GLU A 68 0.17 -7.33 -16.44
C GLU A 68 0.80 -6.24 -15.57
N ILE A 69 0.05 -5.22 -15.19
CA ILE A 69 0.60 -4.00 -14.60
C ILE A 69 0.38 -4.01 -13.09
N PRO A 70 1.44 -3.91 -12.26
CA PRO A 70 1.29 -3.86 -10.81
C PRO A 70 0.35 -2.72 -10.41
N PHE A 71 -0.68 -3.08 -9.67
CA PHE A 71 -1.70 -2.16 -9.18
C PHE A 71 -1.82 -2.29 -7.67
N MET A 72 -1.48 -1.22 -6.95
CA MET A 72 -1.61 -1.17 -5.50
C MET A 72 -3.08 -0.95 -5.13
N ASN A 73 -3.67 -1.96 -4.51
CA ASN A 73 -5.08 -1.96 -4.14
C ASN A 73 -5.33 -1.44 -2.72
N MET A 74 -4.32 -1.48 -1.87
CA MET A 74 -4.44 -1.02 -0.49
C MET A 74 -3.09 -0.54 0.03
N LEU A 75 -3.10 0.62 0.64
CA LEU A 75 -2.00 1.13 1.45
C LEU A 75 -2.61 1.68 2.74
N PHE A 76 -2.22 1.12 3.85
CA PHE A 76 -2.76 1.54 5.14
C PHE A 76 -1.69 1.53 6.22
N VAL A 77 -1.68 2.57 7.02
CA VAL A 77 -0.87 2.67 8.24
C VAL A 77 -1.82 2.94 9.40
N LEU A 78 -1.64 2.23 10.50
CA LEU A 78 -2.45 2.42 11.69
C LEU A 78 -2.39 3.88 12.16
N GLU A 79 -3.50 4.40 12.66
CA GLU A 79 -3.68 5.84 12.94
C GLU A 79 -2.56 6.41 13.81
N ASP A 80 -2.18 5.70 14.86
CA ASP A 80 -1.14 6.15 15.80
C ASP A 80 0.26 6.20 15.18
N ASN A 81 0.45 5.62 14.01
CA ASN A 81 1.75 5.50 13.34
C ASN A 81 1.80 6.27 12.02
N ARG A 82 0.78 7.07 11.73
CA ARG A 82 0.74 7.93 10.54
C ARG A 82 1.68 9.12 10.68
N ASP A 83 1.99 9.77 9.58
CA ASP A 83 2.88 10.93 9.48
C ASP A 83 4.33 10.64 9.90
N CYS A 84 4.70 9.36 9.95
CA CYS A 84 6.06 8.89 10.26
C CYS A 84 6.84 8.42 9.02
N GLY A 85 6.28 8.61 7.83
CA GLY A 85 6.92 8.18 6.59
C GLY A 85 6.77 6.69 6.26
N LEU A 86 6.01 5.93 7.06
CA LEU A 86 5.86 4.48 6.85
C LEU A 86 5.13 4.15 5.55
N GLY A 87 4.10 4.92 5.18
CA GLY A 87 3.39 4.74 3.91
C GLY A 87 4.33 4.95 2.72
N GLY A 88 5.16 5.99 2.78
CA GLY A 88 6.16 6.25 1.75
C GLY A 88 7.20 5.15 1.66
N ASP A 89 7.66 4.64 2.79
CA ASP A 89 8.63 3.54 2.84
C ASP A 89 8.04 2.26 2.22
N LEU A 90 6.77 1.95 2.51
CA LEU A 90 6.07 0.82 1.91
C LEU A 90 6.00 0.96 0.39
N VAL A 91 5.64 2.15 -0.11
CA VAL A 91 5.57 2.41 -1.55
C VAL A 91 6.95 2.28 -2.20
N ASP A 92 7.99 2.81 -1.57
CA ASP A 92 9.36 2.71 -2.09
C ASP A 92 9.82 1.25 -2.22
N VAL A 93 9.58 0.44 -1.20
CA VAL A 93 9.93 -0.99 -1.24
C VAL A 93 9.12 -1.72 -2.32
N TRP A 94 7.83 -1.43 -2.43
CA TRP A 94 6.99 -2.02 -3.46
C TRP A 94 7.45 -1.65 -4.87
N GLU A 95 7.75 -0.38 -5.11
CA GLU A 95 8.27 0.05 -6.42
C GLU A 95 9.58 -0.64 -6.77
N ASP A 96 10.46 -0.83 -5.79
CA ASP A 96 11.72 -1.57 -6.01
C ASP A 96 11.46 -3.03 -6.36
N ILE A 97 10.51 -3.68 -5.69
CA ILE A 97 10.13 -5.08 -5.98
C ILE A 97 9.60 -5.22 -7.40
N VAL A 98 8.63 -4.41 -7.78
CA VAL A 98 8.00 -4.55 -9.10
C VAL A 98 8.95 -4.11 -10.23
N ARG A 99 9.83 -3.17 -9.95
CA ARG A 99 10.90 -2.80 -10.89
C ARG A 99 11.87 -3.96 -11.10
N ALA A 100 12.26 -4.63 -10.02
CA ALA A 100 13.15 -5.80 -10.08
C ALA A 100 12.50 -6.97 -10.83
N ASP A 101 11.17 -7.08 -10.77
CA ASP A 101 10.39 -8.08 -11.52
C ASP A 101 10.23 -7.72 -13.00
N GLY A 102 10.77 -6.60 -13.45
CA GLY A 102 10.78 -6.19 -14.85
C GLY A 102 9.64 -5.25 -15.26
N HIS A 103 8.85 -4.77 -14.32
CA HIS A 103 7.76 -3.82 -14.63
C HIS A 103 8.28 -2.40 -14.79
N SER A 104 7.76 -1.71 -15.79
CA SER A 104 8.13 -0.32 -16.10
C SER A 104 7.07 0.71 -15.67
N VAL A 105 5.90 0.24 -15.20
CA VAL A 105 4.79 1.10 -14.77
C VAL A 105 4.19 0.51 -13.51
N ALA A 106 3.88 1.38 -12.56
CA ALA A 106 3.11 1.04 -11.36
C ALA A 106 1.81 1.87 -11.37
N MET A 107 0.73 1.29 -10.87
CA MET A 107 -0.57 1.93 -10.82
C MET A 107 -1.15 1.89 -9.41
N THR A 108 -2.05 2.84 -9.15
CA THR A 108 -2.92 2.83 -7.97
C THR A 108 -4.18 3.63 -8.27
N SER A 109 -5.08 3.71 -7.32
CA SER A 109 -6.24 4.60 -7.41
C SER A 109 -6.60 5.15 -6.03
N THR A 110 -7.33 6.25 -6.04
CA THR A 110 -7.82 6.90 -4.83
C THR A 110 -9.13 7.62 -5.15
N ARG A 111 -10.03 7.70 -4.19
CA ARG A 111 -11.25 8.46 -4.35
C ARG A 111 -10.92 9.94 -4.56
N SER A 112 -11.68 10.59 -5.43
CA SER A 112 -11.46 12.01 -5.78
C SER A 112 -11.66 12.96 -4.59
N ASP A 113 -12.37 12.52 -3.54
CA ASP A 113 -12.62 13.29 -2.32
C ASP A 113 -11.63 12.99 -1.19
N GLU A 114 -10.61 12.16 -1.43
CA GLU A 114 -9.60 11.80 -0.42
C GLU A 114 -8.28 12.53 -0.64
N SER A 115 -7.59 12.84 0.45
CA SER A 115 -6.30 13.54 0.42
C SER A 115 -5.14 12.65 -0.07
N ALA A 116 -5.31 11.33 -0.07
CA ALA A 116 -4.28 10.38 -0.51
C ALA A 116 -3.79 10.65 -1.93
N GLN A 117 -4.64 11.22 -2.80
CA GLN A 117 -4.24 11.63 -4.15
C GLN A 117 -3.02 12.55 -4.15
N HIS A 118 -2.92 13.45 -3.18
CA HIS A 118 -1.81 14.38 -3.09
C HIS A 118 -0.51 13.69 -2.67
N PHE A 119 -0.61 12.70 -1.80
CA PHE A 119 0.51 11.84 -1.42
C PHE A 119 1.11 11.15 -2.65
N TYR A 120 0.28 10.54 -3.48
CA TYR A 120 0.75 9.83 -4.67
C TYR A 120 1.33 10.80 -5.71
N ARG A 121 0.70 11.95 -5.95
CA ARG A 121 1.22 12.93 -6.91
C ARG A 121 2.58 13.47 -6.50
N ARG A 122 2.80 13.68 -5.19
CA ARG A 122 4.12 14.10 -4.67
C ARG A 122 5.20 13.04 -4.89
N ARG A 123 4.80 11.78 -5.03
CA ARG A 123 5.71 10.66 -5.29
C ARG A 123 5.87 10.35 -6.78
N GLY A 124 5.38 11.21 -7.65
CA GLY A 124 5.57 11.09 -9.08
C GLY A 124 4.45 10.38 -9.84
N TYR A 125 3.36 10.03 -9.16
CA TYR A 125 2.18 9.47 -9.82
C TYR A 125 1.43 10.57 -10.56
N VAL A 126 0.97 10.27 -11.77
CA VAL A 126 0.19 11.18 -12.60
C VAL A 126 -1.19 10.61 -12.89
N ASP A 127 -2.16 11.48 -13.09
CA ASP A 127 -3.53 11.09 -13.39
C ASP A 127 -3.57 10.32 -14.71
N SER A 128 -4.25 9.20 -14.73
CA SER A 128 -4.32 8.29 -15.88
C SER A 128 -5.75 7.98 -16.34
N GLY A 129 -6.73 8.34 -15.54
CA GLY A 129 -8.13 8.10 -15.85
C GLY A 129 -9.00 8.15 -14.60
N VAL A 130 -10.27 7.81 -14.77
CA VAL A 130 -11.23 7.72 -13.68
C VAL A 130 -12.10 6.49 -13.86
N LEU A 131 -12.50 5.90 -12.74
CA LEU A 131 -13.53 4.88 -12.70
C LEU A 131 -14.77 5.48 -12.04
N LEU A 132 -15.89 5.39 -12.74
CA LEU A 132 -17.17 5.90 -12.26
C LEU A 132 -18.03 4.73 -11.80
N LEU A 133 -18.27 4.64 -10.50
CA LEU A 133 -19.15 3.63 -9.91
C LEU A 133 -20.45 4.29 -9.45
N PRO A 134 -21.61 3.61 -9.61
CA PRO A 134 -22.88 4.19 -9.23
C PRO A 134 -22.94 4.59 -7.76
N GLY A 135 -23.33 5.84 -7.50
CA GLY A 135 -23.49 6.35 -6.14
C GLY A 135 -22.20 6.63 -5.36
N GLU A 136 -21.05 6.50 -6.01
CA GLU A 136 -19.73 6.69 -5.39
C GLU A 136 -19.04 7.92 -5.98
N PRO A 137 -18.15 8.59 -5.21
CA PRO A 137 -17.24 9.57 -5.81
C PRO A 137 -16.37 8.91 -6.89
N ALA A 138 -15.93 9.70 -7.86
CA ALA A 138 -15.03 9.18 -8.90
C ALA A 138 -13.75 8.62 -8.26
N GLU A 139 -13.31 7.48 -8.75
CA GLU A 139 -12.03 6.89 -8.38
C GLU A 139 -10.98 7.35 -9.39
N VAL A 140 -10.00 8.15 -8.93
CA VAL A 140 -8.92 8.64 -9.79
C VAL A 140 -7.88 7.55 -9.94
N ILE A 141 -7.60 7.15 -11.18
CA ILE A 141 -6.56 6.16 -11.48
C ILE A 141 -5.26 6.91 -11.74
N LEU A 142 -4.20 6.49 -11.07
CA LEU A 142 -2.88 7.11 -11.12
C LEU A 142 -1.85 6.11 -11.62
N ARG A 143 -0.85 6.57 -12.35
CA ARG A 143 0.26 5.75 -12.81
C ARG A 143 1.61 6.43 -12.57
N LYS A 144 2.66 5.64 -12.46
CA LYS A 144 4.03 6.12 -12.37
C LYS A 144 4.94 5.30 -13.29
N GLU A 145 5.76 5.96 -14.07
CA GLU A 145 6.81 5.29 -14.84
C GLU A 145 7.97 4.95 -13.90
N LEU A 146 8.40 3.68 -13.93
CA LEU A 146 9.48 3.16 -13.10
C LEU A 146 10.74 3.08 -13.96
N ALA A 147 11.44 4.17 -14.05
CA ALA A 147 12.68 4.19 -14.84
C ALA A 147 13.85 3.53 -14.12
#